data_56bd5d1084d2428a58434bc0475e90f5
#
_entry.id   56bd5d1084d2428a58434bc0475e90f5
#
_cell.length_a   1.000
_cell.length_b   1.000
_cell.length_c   1.000
_cell.angle_alpha   90.00
_cell.angle_beta   90.00
_cell.angle_gamma   90.00
#
_symmetry.space_group_name_H-M   'P 1'
#
loop_
_entity.id
_entity.type
_entity.pdbx_description
1 polymer ?
#
loop_
_entity_poly.entity_id
_entity_poly.type
_entity_poly.pdbx_seq_one_letter_code
_entity_poly.pdbx_strand_id
1 'polypeptide(L)'
;VAASPGFSACGLGMCFGDNYYQPASTQGALLMADNGEVAKELADWKARVRHAWPGVQLNVVGCVEAACPHDGGVELRVEARLNGLSAEDVRVECLVSPECTGTHNSPGPDSFLLDKESEAEGRTVFSTRVQPPYPGLQTLRLRMYPYHESLTHPLEMGAMLWV
;
A
#
# COMPACT_ATOMS: atom_id res chain seq x y z
N VAL A 1 -20.48 11.12 -32.57
CA VAL A 1 -20.56 11.19 -31.09
C VAL A 1 -20.57 9.77 -30.59
N ALA A 2 -19.40 9.27 -30.21
CA ALA A 2 -19.26 7.94 -29.64
C ALA A 2 -19.60 8.04 -28.14
N ALA A 3 -20.72 7.41 -27.73
CA ALA A 3 -21.07 7.30 -26.32
C ALA A 3 -20.06 6.41 -25.60
N SER A 4 -19.48 6.93 -24.52
CA SER A 4 -18.59 6.17 -23.63
C SER A 4 -19.32 4.94 -23.10
N PRO A 5 -18.75 3.73 -23.15
CA PRO A 5 -19.44 2.50 -22.75
C PRO A 5 -19.68 2.35 -21.23
N GLY A 6 -19.35 3.36 -20.44
CA GLY A 6 -19.42 3.28 -18.97
C GLY A 6 -20.74 3.73 -18.32
N PHE A 7 -21.74 4.20 -19.08
CA PHE A 7 -22.97 4.77 -18.51
C PHE A 7 -24.26 3.99 -18.80
N SER A 8 -24.20 2.72 -19.13
CA SER A 8 -25.41 1.91 -19.16
C SER A 8 -25.69 1.34 -17.75
N ALA A 9 -26.97 1.29 -17.35
CA ALA A 9 -27.38 0.69 -16.07
C ALA A 9 -26.90 -0.76 -15.91
N CYS A 10 -26.73 -1.48 -17.01
CA CYS A 10 -26.16 -2.83 -17.05
C CYS A 10 -24.64 -2.81 -16.76
N GLY A 11 -23.89 -1.87 -17.31
CA GLY A 11 -22.45 -1.71 -17.04
C GLY A 11 -22.17 -1.28 -15.60
N LEU A 12 -23.00 -0.43 -15.02
CA LEU A 12 -22.93 -0.06 -13.60
C LEU A 12 -23.21 -1.26 -12.69
N GLY A 13 -24.24 -2.05 -12.98
CA GLY A 13 -24.58 -3.25 -12.19
C GLY A 13 -23.47 -4.30 -12.20
N MET A 14 -22.86 -4.56 -13.35
CA MET A 14 -21.72 -5.50 -13.46
C MET A 14 -20.48 -4.93 -12.75
N CYS A 15 -20.17 -3.65 -12.93
CA CYS A 15 -19.02 -3.02 -12.28
C CYS A 15 -19.15 -3.02 -10.75
N PHE A 16 -20.33 -2.74 -10.20
CA PHE A 16 -20.57 -2.85 -8.76
C PHE A 16 -20.58 -4.29 -8.26
N GLY A 17 -21.14 -5.23 -9.04
CA GLY A 17 -21.16 -6.64 -8.70
C GLY A 17 -19.73 -7.20 -8.56
N ASP A 18 -18.94 -7.06 -9.61
CA ASP A 18 -17.62 -7.70 -9.70
C ASP A 18 -16.56 -6.99 -8.82
N ASN A 19 -16.60 -5.65 -8.74
CA ASN A 19 -15.56 -4.90 -8.04
C ASN A 19 -15.84 -4.67 -6.55
N TYR A 20 -17.09 -4.74 -6.10
CA TYR A 20 -17.44 -4.42 -4.71
C TYR A 20 -18.22 -5.53 -4.02
N TYR A 21 -19.28 -6.09 -4.65
CA TYR A 21 -20.12 -7.09 -3.98
C TYR A 21 -19.51 -8.48 -3.92
N GLN A 22 -18.82 -8.93 -4.97
CA GLN A 22 -18.17 -10.26 -4.95
C GLN A 22 -17.01 -10.31 -3.95
N PRO A 23 -16.07 -9.36 -3.92
CA PRO A 23 -15.03 -9.34 -2.91
C PRO A 23 -15.58 -9.28 -1.48
N ALA A 24 -16.58 -8.43 -1.24
CA ALA A 24 -17.21 -8.30 0.08
C ALA A 24 -17.94 -9.57 0.52
N SER A 25 -18.63 -10.26 -0.40
CA SER A 25 -19.32 -11.52 -0.13
C SER A 25 -18.33 -12.65 0.17
N THR A 26 -17.25 -12.74 -0.60
CA THR A 26 -16.20 -13.75 -0.39
C THR A 26 -15.51 -13.52 0.96
N GLN A 27 -15.20 -12.28 1.27
CA GLN A 27 -14.61 -11.90 2.56
C GLN A 27 -15.57 -12.19 3.73
N GLY A 28 -16.86 -11.88 3.56
CA GLY A 28 -17.87 -12.20 4.57
C GLY A 28 -17.97 -13.71 4.84
N ALA A 29 -17.88 -14.55 3.81
CA ALA A 29 -17.87 -16.00 3.96
C ALA A 29 -16.60 -16.50 4.69
N LEU A 30 -15.43 -15.93 4.39
CA LEU A 30 -14.17 -16.25 5.08
C LEU A 30 -14.23 -15.85 6.55
N LEU A 31 -14.77 -14.69 6.87
CA LEU A 31 -14.90 -14.21 8.26
C LEU A 31 -15.93 -15.02 9.08
N MET A 32 -16.91 -15.64 8.42
CA MET A 32 -17.90 -16.53 9.05
C MET A 32 -17.43 -17.97 9.14
N ALA A 33 -16.35 -18.35 8.46
CA ALA A 33 -15.76 -19.66 8.62
C ALA A 33 -15.27 -19.86 10.07
N ASP A 34 -15.20 -21.10 10.50
CA ASP A 34 -14.71 -21.52 11.83
C ASP A 34 -15.40 -20.79 13.01
N ASN A 35 -16.74 -20.69 12.97
CA ASN A 35 -17.53 -20.01 14.02
C ASN A 35 -17.16 -18.54 14.27
N GLY A 36 -16.57 -17.85 13.30
CA GLY A 36 -16.19 -16.46 13.41
C GLY A 36 -14.87 -16.20 14.14
N GLU A 37 -14.03 -17.21 14.31
CA GLU A 37 -12.70 -17.03 14.94
C GLU A 37 -11.85 -16.07 14.13
N VAL A 38 -11.83 -16.18 12.80
CA VAL A 38 -11.13 -15.24 11.91
C VAL A 38 -11.62 -13.80 12.10
N ALA A 39 -12.93 -13.61 12.25
CA ALA A 39 -13.49 -12.28 12.51
C ALA A 39 -13.04 -11.72 13.85
N LYS A 40 -12.95 -12.57 14.87
CA LYS A 40 -12.48 -12.17 16.20
C LYS A 40 -11.01 -11.82 16.18
N GLU A 41 -10.17 -12.65 15.58
CA GLU A 41 -8.74 -12.38 15.41
C GLU A 41 -8.49 -11.06 14.66
N LEU A 42 -9.25 -10.82 13.58
CA LEU A 42 -9.18 -9.56 12.84
C LEU A 42 -9.61 -8.36 13.70
N ALA A 43 -10.64 -8.52 14.53
CA ALA A 43 -11.10 -7.46 15.43
C ALA A 43 -10.05 -7.13 16.50
N ASP A 44 -9.42 -8.14 17.10
CA ASP A 44 -8.36 -8.00 18.09
C ASP A 44 -7.10 -7.37 17.43
N TRP A 45 -6.76 -7.78 16.22
CA TRP A 45 -5.71 -7.18 15.44
C TRP A 45 -5.98 -5.69 15.16
N LYS A 46 -7.19 -5.33 14.70
CA LYS A 46 -7.59 -3.94 14.45
C LYS A 46 -7.51 -3.09 15.72
N ALA A 47 -7.89 -3.63 16.87
CA ALA A 47 -7.77 -2.93 18.14
C ALA A 47 -6.31 -2.68 18.53
N ARG A 48 -5.43 -3.69 18.38
CA ARG A 48 -3.99 -3.58 18.61
C ARG A 48 -3.36 -2.52 17.72
N VAL A 49 -3.66 -2.55 16.42
CA VAL A 49 -3.15 -1.56 15.45
C VAL A 49 -3.60 -0.15 15.82
N ARG A 50 -4.88 0.08 16.12
CA ARG A 50 -5.38 1.41 16.51
C ARG A 50 -4.68 1.95 17.75
N HIS A 51 -4.36 1.08 18.69
CA HIS A 51 -3.64 1.47 19.91
C HIS A 51 -2.17 1.82 19.62
N ALA A 52 -1.50 1.03 18.79
CA ALA A 52 -0.07 1.18 18.51
C ALA A 52 0.24 2.29 17.50
N TRP A 53 -0.63 2.51 16.52
CA TRP A 53 -0.40 3.38 15.36
C TRP A 53 0.03 4.81 15.69
N PRO A 54 -0.50 5.49 16.72
CA PRO A 54 -0.04 6.84 17.06
C PRO A 54 1.44 6.95 17.44
N GLY A 55 2.06 5.85 17.84
CA GLY A 55 3.50 5.79 18.16
C GLY A 55 4.38 5.25 17.03
N VAL A 56 3.77 4.89 15.90
CA VAL A 56 4.52 4.40 14.73
C VAL A 56 5.21 5.56 14.04
N GLN A 57 6.47 5.34 13.62
CA GLN A 57 7.28 6.34 12.92
C GLN A 57 7.92 5.71 11.70
N LEU A 58 8.06 6.50 10.63
CA LEU A 58 8.72 6.12 9.39
C LEU A 58 9.74 7.18 9.02
N ASN A 59 10.98 6.76 8.76
CA ASN A 59 12.08 7.64 8.38
C ASN A 59 12.81 7.09 7.16
N VAL A 60 13.18 7.94 6.22
CA VAL A 60 14.02 7.56 5.08
C VAL A 60 15.49 7.53 5.55
N VAL A 61 16.14 6.38 5.42
CA VAL A 61 17.54 6.19 5.84
C VAL A 61 18.51 6.30 4.68
N GLY A 62 18.06 6.07 3.47
CA GLY A 62 18.84 6.15 2.26
C GLY A 62 17.95 6.33 1.05
N CYS A 63 17.78 7.55 0.64
CA CYS A 63 17.42 7.89 -0.72
C CYS A 63 18.64 8.62 -1.26
N VAL A 64 19.43 7.93 -2.05
CA VAL A 64 20.46 8.64 -2.80
C VAL A 64 19.69 9.45 -3.84
N GLU A 65 19.74 10.78 -3.79
CA GLU A 65 19.55 11.63 -4.96
C GLU A 65 20.62 11.23 -5.99
N ALA A 66 20.50 10.05 -6.52
CA ALA A 66 21.35 9.58 -7.58
C ALA A 66 20.66 9.94 -8.88
N ALA A 67 21.29 10.79 -9.64
CA ALA A 67 21.12 10.72 -11.09
C ALA A 67 21.28 9.23 -11.43
N CYS A 68 20.16 8.54 -11.68
CA CYS A 68 20.18 7.11 -11.97
C CYS A 68 21.06 6.89 -13.19
N PRO A 69 22.17 6.15 -13.06
CA PRO A 69 22.88 5.68 -14.25
C PRO A 69 21.87 4.87 -15.07
N HIS A 70 21.96 4.94 -16.37
CA HIS A 70 21.03 4.36 -17.35
C HIS A 70 20.70 2.88 -17.15
N ASP A 71 21.40 2.16 -16.27
CA ASP A 71 21.28 0.72 -15.99
C ASP A 71 21.08 0.35 -14.50
N GLY A 72 21.00 1.29 -13.61
CA GLY A 72 20.93 1.01 -12.17
C GLY A 72 19.64 1.49 -11.53
N GLY A 73 18.82 0.59 -10.98
CA GLY A 73 17.69 0.96 -10.13
C GLY A 73 18.14 1.74 -8.90
N VAL A 74 17.25 2.54 -8.33
CA VAL A 74 17.45 3.26 -7.07
C VAL A 74 17.18 2.30 -5.92
N GLU A 75 18.13 2.13 -5.03
CA GLU A 75 17.92 1.40 -3.78
C GLU A 75 17.29 2.33 -2.76
N LEU A 76 16.10 1.96 -2.30
CA LEU A 76 15.36 2.69 -1.29
C LEU A 76 15.43 1.93 0.02
N ARG A 77 15.77 2.63 1.11
CA ARG A 77 15.77 2.10 2.47
C ARG A 77 15.02 3.04 3.40
N VAL A 78 14.11 2.47 4.17
CA VAL A 78 13.37 3.18 5.20
C VAL A 78 13.48 2.45 6.52
N GLU A 79 13.57 3.20 7.60
CA GLU A 79 13.55 2.71 8.96
C GLU A 79 12.19 3.02 9.58
N ALA A 80 11.54 2.02 10.14
CA ALA A 80 10.30 2.17 10.87
C ALA A 80 10.44 1.78 12.34
N ARG A 81 9.83 2.56 13.22
CA ARG A 81 9.51 2.16 14.59
C ARG A 81 8.06 1.74 14.63
N LEU A 82 7.79 0.47 14.92
CA LEU A 82 6.47 -0.12 14.80
C LEU A 82 5.65 -0.08 16.10
N ASN A 83 6.22 0.43 17.20
CA ASN A 83 5.55 0.61 18.49
C ASN A 83 4.81 -0.66 18.98
N GLY A 84 5.45 -1.82 18.87
CA GLY A 84 4.90 -3.11 19.27
C GLY A 84 4.10 -3.87 18.21
N LEU A 85 3.98 -3.31 17.00
CA LEU A 85 3.53 -4.05 15.83
C LEU A 85 4.68 -4.84 15.21
N SER A 86 4.36 -5.94 14.52
CA SER A 86 5.33 -6.68 13.72
C SER A 86 5.49 -6.09 12.32
N ALA A 87 6.54 -6.47 11.63
CA ALA A 87 6.72 -6.08 10.23
C ALA A 87 5.62 -6.60 9.30
N GLU A 88 4.97 -7.70 9.69
CA GLU A 88 3.86 -8.31 8.95
C GLU A 88 2.54 -7.55 9.12
N ASP A 89 2.41 -6.77 10.21
CA ASP A 89 1.24 -5.93 10.49
C ASP A 89 1.21 -4.66 9.62
N VAL A 90 2.26 -4.39 8.84
CA VAL A 90 2.38 -3.17 8.02
C VAL A 90 2.85 -3.48 6.61
N ARG A 91 2.51 -2.59 5.69
CA ARG A 91 3.06 -2.55 4.34
C ARG A 91 3.72 -1.20 4.10
N VAL A 92 4.87 -1.25 3.47
CA VAL A 92 5.59 -0.06 3.01
C VAL A 92 5.65 -0.09 1.50
N GLU A 93 5.27 1.01 0.86
CA GLU A 93 5.23 1.13 -0.59
C GLU A 93 5.92 2.42 -1.04
N CYS A 94 6.63 2.31 -2.14
CA CYS A 94 7.11 3.44 -2.91
C CYS A 94 6.19 3.66 -4.11
N LEU A 95 5.62 4.85 -4.21
CA LEU A 95 4.84 5.29 -5.35
C LEU A 95 5.72 6.14 -6.26
N VAL A 96 5.84 5.73 -7.50
CA VAL A 96 6.62 6.43 -8.52
C VAL A 96 5.68 7.04 -9.55
N SER A 97 5.77 8.33 -9.75
CA SER A 97 4.99 9.03 -10.77
C SER A 97 5.88 9.93 -11.62
N PRO A 98 5.61 10.03 -12.93
CA PRO A 98 6.29 11.00 -13.76
C PRO A 98 5.93 12.42 -13.30
N GLU A 99 6.88 13.33 -13.30
CA GLU A 99 6.60 14.75 -13.11
C GLU A 99 6.00 15.31 -14.40
N CYS A 100 4.68 15.14 -14.55
CA CYS A 100 3.97 15.61 -15.73
C CYS A 100 3.63 17.08 -15.59
N THR A 101 4.23 17.89 -16.43
CA THR A 101 3.79 19.27 -16.66
C THR A 101 2.55 19.25 -17.57
N GLY A 102 1.37 19.15 -16.96
CA GLY A 102 0.16 19.71 -17.58
C GLY A 102 -0.67 18.87 -18.55
N THR A 103 -0.60 17.55 -18.58
CA THR A 103 -1.53 16.75 -19.38
C THR A 103 -2.51 15.98 -18.51
N HIS A 104 -3.82 16.09 -18.80
CA HIS A 104 -4.93 15.41 -18.09
C HIS A 104 -4.93 13.87 -18.21
N ASN A 105 -3.94 13.27 -18.86
CA ASN A 105 -3.82 11.84 -19.11
C ASN A 105 -2.53 11.24 -18.53
N SER A 106 -2.10 11.69 -17.35
CA SER A 106 -0.96 11.05 -16.68
C SER A 106 -1.36 9.65 -16.23
N PRO A 107 -0.54 8.63 -16.52
CA PRO A 107 -0.73 7.31 -15.91
C PRO A 107 -0.71 7.45 -14.39
N GLY A 108 -1.49 6.61 -13.68
CA GLY A 108 -1.43 6.54 -12.23
C GLY A 108 -0.01 6.19 -11.75
N PRO A 109 0.29 6.44 -10.48
CA PRO A 109 1.60 6.07 -9.93
C PRO A 109 1.80 4.56 -9.96
N ASP A 110 3.01 4.12 -10.34
CA ASP A 110 3.44 2.75 -10.14
C ASP A 110 3.80 2.52 -8.67
N SER A 111 3.43 1.37 -8.14
CA SER A 111 3.65 1.00 -6.75
C SER A 111 4.67 -0.13 -6.63
N PHE A 112 5.66 0.06 -5.77
CA PHE A 112 6.70 -0.91 -5.44
C PHE A 112 6.67 -1.19 -3.95
N LEU A 113 6.46 -2.44 -3.57
CA LEU A 113 6.52 -2.86 -2.17
C LEU A 113 7.97 -2.90 -1.71
N LEU A 114 8.17 -2.51 -0.44
CA LEU A 114 9.43 -2.68 0.25
C LEU A 114 9.36 -3.92 1.13
N ASP A 115 10.39 -4.77 1.02
CA ASP A 115 10.52 -5.97 1.82
C ASP A 115 11.29 -5.69 3.12
N LYS A 116 10.99 -6.46 4.17
CA LYS A 116 11.75 -6.40 5.42
C LYS A 116 13.18 -6.87 5.16
N GLU A 117 14.14 -6.00 5.41
CA GLU A 117 15.57 -6.31 5.30
C GLU A 117 16.16 -6.79 6.64
N SER A 118 15.89 -6.06 7.71
CA SER A 118 16.42 -6.35 9.04
C SER A 118 15.54 -5.77 10.15
N GLU A 119 15.77 -6.27 11.36
CA GLU A 119 15.14 -5.75 12.57
C GLU A 119 16.15 -5.77 13.71
N ALA A 120 16.37 -4.64 14.33
CA ALA A 120 17.27 -4.48 15.46
C ALA A 120 16.81 -3.33 16.38
N GLU A 121 16.95 -3.50 17.67
CA GLU A 121 16.69 -2.47 18.68
C GLU A 121 15.30 -1.80 18.58
N GLY A 122 14.28 -2.56 18.19
CA GLY A 122 12.91 -2.04 18.03
C GLY A 122 12.71 -1.17 16.78
N ARG A 123 13.64 -1.26 15.83
CA ARG A 123 13.59 -0.62 14.51
C ARG A 123 13.57 -1.70 13.44
N THR A 124 12.73 -1.52 12.47
CA THR A 124 12.64 -2.41 11.30
C THR A 124 13.06 -1.64 10.06
N VAL A 125 13.97 -2.20 9.31
CA VAL A 125 14.42 -1.63 8.02
C VAL A 125 13.70 -2.36 6.90
N PHE A 126 13.10 -1.58 6.02
CA PHE A 126 12.50 -2.05 4.78
C PHE A 126 13.30 -1.52 3.60
N SER A 127 13.50 -2.35 2.58
CA SER A 127 14.23 -1.96 1.39
C SER A 127 13.60 -2.52 0.13
N THR A 128 13.84 -1.85 -0.98
CA THR A 128 13.53 -2.35 -2.32
C THR A 128 14.40 -1.66 -3.35
N ARG A 129 14.54 -2.30 -4.51
CA ARG A 129 15.21 -1.70 -5.65
C ARG A 129 14.18 -1.29 -6.69
N VAL A 130 14.01 0.00 -6.88
CA VAL A 130 13.08 0.58 -7.86
C VAL A 130 13.82 0.86 -9.14
N GLN A 131 13.35 0.28 -10.24
CA GLN A 131 13.75 0.71 -11.57
C GLN A 131 12.77 1.79 -12.03
N PRO A 132 13.22 3.04 -12.29
CA PRO A 132 12.35 4.09 -12.72
C PRO A 132 11.58 3.70 -13.99
N PRO A 133 10.25 3.60 -13.97
CA PRO A 133 9.48 3.10 -15.10
C PRO A 133 9.31 4.12 -16.22
N TYR A 134 9.62 5.39 -15.94
CA TYR A 134 9.41 6.50 -16.88
C TYR A 134 10.73 7.20 -17.21
N PRO A 135 10.88 7.74 -18.42
CA PRO A 135 12.00 8.62 -18.75
C PRO A 135 11.80 10.01 -18.11
N GLY A 136 12.89 10.65 -17.74
CA GLY A 136 12.89 12.01 -17.20
C GLY A 136 12.72 12.08 -15.69
N LEU A 137 12.29 13.23 -15.20
CA LEU A 137 12.13 13.49 -13.78
C LEU A 137 10.88 12.79 -13.23
N GLN A 138 11.06 12.10 -12.10
CA GLN A 138 10.03 11.33 -11.44
C GLN A 138 9.94 11.71 -9.97
N THR A 139 8.73 11.72 -9.43
CA THR A 139 8.48 11.92 -8.02
C THR A 139 8.33 10.56 -7.33
N LEU A 140 9.10 10.36 -6.27
CA LEU A 140 9.02 9.21 -5.37
C LEU A 140 8.29 9.63 -4.10
N ARG A 141 7.28 8.88 -3.70
CA ARG A 141 6.57 9.06 -2.43
C ARG A 141 6.52 7.74 -1.71
N LEU A 142 6.90 7.74 -0.45
CA LEU A 142 6.84 6.56 0.39
C LEU A 142 5.61 6.64 1.30
N ARG A 143 4.92 5.52 1.44
CA ARG A 143 3.82 5.39 2.38
C ARG A 143 3.91 4.08 3.15
N MET A 144 3.46 4.11 4.39
CA MET A 144 3.28 2.93 5.23
C MET A 144 1.85 2.91 5.77
N TYR A 145 1.23 1.74 5.74
CA TYR A 145 -0.13 1.53 6.25
C TYR A 145 -0.26 0.15 6.90
N PRO A 146 -1.24 -0.04 7.82
CA PRO A 146 -1.51 -1.33 8.41
C PRO A 146 -2.00 -2.33 7.36
N TYR A 147 -1.53 -3.56 7.46
CA TYR A 147 -1.93 -4.63 6.55
C TYR A 147 -2.25 -5.91 7.30
N HIS A 148 -3.32 -6.56 6.91
CA HIS A 148 -3.69 -7.93 7.30
C HIS A 148 -4.38 -8.60 6.12
N GLU A 149 -4.11 -9.88 5.90
CA GLU A 149 -4.65 -10.63 4.76
C GLU A 149 -6.19 -10.70 4.76
N SER A 150 -6.79 -10.69 5.95
CA SER A 150 -8.25 -10.72 6.13
C SER A 150 -8.91 -9.34 6.01
N LEU A 151 -8.20 -8.28 5.63
CA LEU A 151 -8.82 -6.99 5.32
C LEU A 151 -9.55 -7.06 3.97
N THR A 152 -10.72 -6.47 3.89
CA THR A 152 -11.48 -6.35 2.63
C THR A 152 -10.77 -5.43 1.64
N HIS A 153 -10.09 -4.41 2.16
CA HIS A 153 -9.32 -3.47 1.36
C HIS A 153 -8.03 -3.08 2.11
N PRO A 154 -6.88 -2.99 1.45
CA PRO A 154 -5.61 -2.67 2.11
C PRO A 154 -5.64 -1.38 2.94
N LEU A 155 -6.44 -0.39 2.54
CA LEU A 155 -6.56 0.90 3.23
C LEU A 155 -7.77 1.00 4.16
N GLU A 156 -8.39 -0.13 4.51
CA GLU A 156 -9.61 -0.18 5.36
C GLU A 156 -9.42 0.46 6.74
N MET A 157 -8.20 0.40 7.28
CA MET A 157 -7.90 0.98 8.59
C MET A 157 -7.90 2.51 8.60
N GLY A 158 -7.84 3.16 7.45
CA GLY A 158 -7.78 4.62 7.33
C GLY A 158 -6.54 5.27 7.96
N ALA A 159 -5.55 4.47 8.31
CA ALA A 159 -4.32 4.90 8.94
C ALA A 159 -3.16 4.80 7.93
N MET A 160 -2.38 5.88 7.78
CA MET A 160 -1.29 5.94 6.81
C MET A 160 -0.26 6.97 7.25
N LEU A 161 1.01 6.66 7.05
CA LEU A 161 2.13 7.57 7.17
C LEU A 161 2.74 7.81 5.78
N TRP A 162 3.11 9.04 5.51
CA TRP A 162 3.78 9.48 4.29
C TRP A 162 5.14 10.09 4.61
N VAL A 163 6.09 9.84 3.72
CA VAL A 163 7.43 10.45 3.76
C VAL A 163 7.85 10.86 2.36
#